data_623e126f95e1bdf5db9d54178e4534bd
#
_entry.id   623e126f95e1bdf5db9d54178e4534bd
#
_cell.length_a   1.000
_cell.length_b   1.000
_cell.length_c   1.000
_cell.angle_alpha   90.00
_cell.angle_beta   90.00
_cell.angle_gamma   90.00
#
_symmetry.space_group_name_H-M   'P 1'
#
loop_
_entity.id
_entity.type
_entity.pdbx_description
1 polymer ?
#
loop_
_entity_poly.entity_id
_entity_poly.type
_entity_poly.pdbx_seq_one_letter_code
_entity_poly.pdbx_strand_id
1 'polypeptide(L)'
;MVPRGVWQAKGLNNEAAFLKTFPMKLFHKIIFWTHLIAGVIAGLVIFLMSFTAVVLMYEPQISEYSERNARWVTRGPEAKRLSLDELVAKSRESNPEARPAVITVKSDPAASVIVNLGGENTVFVNPYTGELLGGLSTTHNVLHEIVDWHRWLGMDGEQRAIGKAITGACNLAFFWLAVTGVYLWWPHNWKWRGLKTSLVFQRRLTGKARDWNWHNVIGFWSSSVLVVLTLTAAVMSYPWANDLLYTLTGSEPPPRAQGPAGPPQRARRGSGGTEEQKVTKPMANLETLLAAAQRQVPGWTMLMMRFAPRPDGPVTVSISEPSAPHNFARSQLTLNRATAEVVKWEPYSENSTGRKLRSWFRGLHTGEAFGFFGQTIAGLASLGGCFLVWTGLAMAWRRFRSWGRKVEEPSIIQPALSNNSGSIEISQSLQLEGEKSPMNVDILPAESSQLGHATDRNGANAHKIKFVEAYAEQNSVLILFGTVTGNAESLAQRTAEVIARRGFNARVKDMAHYTVDALSREKCVVFITSTYGNGEPPDDAVPFLEGVVQKDGSDLRGVKFSVLALGNSTYDHFCKCGRDLD
;
A
#
# COMPACT_ATOMS: atom_id res chain seq x y z
N MET A 1 40.93 -45.35 -32.32
CA MET A 1 40.27 -44.57 -33.38
C MET A 1 38.93 -44.06 -32.83
N VAL A 2 38.87 -42.82 -32.49
CA VAL A 2 37.65 -42.11 -32.04
C VAL A 2 37.35 -41.06 -33.10
N PRO A 3 36.12 -40.93 -33.61
CA PRO A 3 35.84 -39.99 -34.69
C PRO A 3 35.72 -38.57 -34.11
N ARG A 4 36.55 -37.65 -34.61
CA ARG A 4 36.38 -36.22 -34.52
C ARG A 4 35.25 -35.79 -35.45
N GLY A 5 34.30 -35.05 -34.96
CA GLY A 5 33.41 -34.26 -35.80
C GLY A 5 31.97 -34.22 -35.35
N VAL A 6 31.60 -33.29 -34.47
CA VAL A 6 30.28 -32.61 -34.42
C VAL A 6 30.40 -31.40 -33.46
N TRP A 7 31.09 -30.34 -33.85
CA TRP A 7 31.16 -29.10 -33.05
C TRP A 7 30.96 -27.83 -33.90
N GLN A 8 30.26 -27.88 -35.03
CA GLN A 8 30.13 -26.67 -35.88
C GLN A 8 28.70 -26.22 -36.22
N ALA A 9 27.64 -26.81 -35.65
CA ALA A 9 26.27 -26.41 -36.00
C ALA A 9 25.42 -25.87 -34.86
N LYS A 10 25.95 -25.62 -33.64
CA LYS A 10 25.19 -25.08 -32.50
C LYS A 10 25.42 -23.57 -32.23
N GLY A 11 26.37 -22.93 -32.88
CA GLY A 11 26.73 -21.52 -32.60
C GLY A 11 25.74 -20.50 -33.14
N LEU A 12 25.16 -20.72 -34.30
CA LEU A 12 24.38 -19.70 -35.01
C LEU A 12 22.93 -19.51 -34.49
N ASN A 13 22.35 -20.53 -33.84
CA ASN A 13 21.01 -20.39 -33.25
C ASN A 13 20.99 -19.74 -31.87
N ASN A 14 22.13 -19.68 -31.16
CA ASN A 14 22.23 -19.07 -29.84
C ASN A 14 22.37 -17.54 -29.89
N GLU A 15 23.02 -16.98 -30.94
CA GLU A 15 23.14 -15.52 -31.08
C GLU A 15 21.79 -14.85 -31.39
N ALA A 16 20.97 -15.44 -32.24
CA ALA A 16 19.63 -14.91 -32.53
C ALA A 16 18.67 -14.99 -31.34
N ALA A 17 18.80 -16.00 -30.48
CA ALA A 17 18.04 -16.12 -29.22
C ALA A 17 18.56 -15.13 -28.18
N PHE A 18 19.89 -14.90 -28.11
CA PHE A 18 20.53 -13.96 -27.21
C PHE A 18 20.13 -12.50 -27.53
N LEU A 19 20.09 -12.12 -28.80
CA LEU A 19 19.69 -10.77 -29.25
C LEU A 19 18.21 -10.47 -29.01
N LYS A 20 17.32 -11.48 -29.01
CA LYS A 20 15.89 -11.32 -28.69
C LYS A 20 15.59 -11.23 -27.19
N THR A 21 16.42 -11.81 -26.33
CA THR A 21 16.20 -11.81 -24.88
C THR A 21 16.85 -10.63 -24.17
N PHE A 22 17.87 -10.01 -24.75
CA PHE A 22 18.60 -8.87 -24.17
C PHE A 22 17.71 -7.64 -23.86
N PRO A 23 16.83 -7.16 -24.77
CA PRO A 23 15.97 -6.02 -24.49
C PRO A 23 14.92 -6.30 -23.39
N MET A 24 14.39 -7.53 -23.29
CA MET A 24 13.43 -7.90 -22.26
C MET A 24 14.04 -7.90 -20.85
N LYS A 25 15.28 -8.37 -20.70
CA LYS A 25 16.00 -8.35 -19.41
C LYS A 25 16.30 -6.93 -18.94
N LEU A 26 16.70 -6.05 -19.85
CA LEU A 26 16.95 -4.65 -19.54
C LEU A 26 15.65 -3.93 -19.11
N PHE A 27 14.55 -4.16 -19.82
CA PHE A 27 13.26 -3.59 -19.49
C PHE A 27 12.78 -4.01 -18.10
N HIS A 28 12.88 -5.31 -17.77
CA HIS A 28 12.54 -5.81 -16.42
C HIS A 28 13.40 -5.15 -15.32
N LYS A 29 14.71 -4.97 -15.57
CA LYS A 29 15.60 -4.26 -14.64
C LYS A 29 15.20 -2.79 -14.46
N ILE A 30 14.84 -2.09 -15.52
CA ILE A 30 14.37 -0.71 -15.45
C ILE A 30 13.10 -0.62 -14.62
N ILE A 31 12.10 -1.46 -14.88
CA ILE A 31 10.85 -1.50 -14.11
C ILE A 31 11.12 -1.80 -12.64
N PHE A 32 11.97 -2.77 -12.34
CA PHE A 32 12.34 -3.10 -10.96
C PHE A 32 12.97 -1.91 -10.23
N TRP A 33 13.96 -1.27 -10.85
CA TRP A 33 14.64 -0.13 -10.21
C TRP A 33 13.75 1.10 -10.06
N THR A 34 12.93 1.40 -11.07
CA THR A 34 11.96 2.52 -10.97
C THR A 34 10.90 2.24 -9.91
N HIS A 35 10.42 0.99 -9.78
CA HIS A 35 9.52 0.58 -8.72
C HIS A 35 10.17 0.74 -7.33
N LEU A 36 11.39 0.23 -7.15
CA LEU A 36 12.12 0.34 -5.89
C LEU A 36 12.37 1.81 -5.49
N ILE A 37 12.88 2.63 -6.42
CA ILE A 37 13.19 4.05 -6.16
C ILE A 37 11.92 4.83 -5.84
N ALA A 38 10.85 4.66 -6.62
CA ALA A 38 9.57 5.31 -6.36
C ALA A 38 9.01 4.90 -5.00
N GLY A 39 9.09 3.60 -4.64
CA GLY A 39 8.64 3.11 -3.34
C GLY A 39 9.43 3.67 -2.16
N VAL A 40 10.75 3.84 -2.29
CA VAL A 40 11.58 4.43 -1.23
C VAL A 40 11.31 5.92 -1.07
N ILE A 41 11.22 6.67 -2.18
CA ILE A 41 11.02 8.14 -2.14
C ILE A 41 9.62 8.50 -1.66
N ALA A 42 8.58 7.87 -2.22
CA ALA A 42 7.19 8.21 -1.92
C ALA A 42 6.60 7.42 -0.75
N GLY A 43 7.29 6.37 -0.28
CA GLY A 43 6.73 5.38 0.65
C GLY A 43 6.13 5.96 1.92
N LEU A 44 6.82 6.91 2.59
CA LEU A 44 6.31 7.50 3.83
C LEU A 44 4.99 8.26 3.61
N VAL A 45 4.90 9.04 2.54
CA VAL A 45 3.67 9.79 2.20
C VAL A 45 2.56 8.81 1.79
N ILE A 46 2.89 7.79 0.98
CA ILE A 46 1.94 6.74 0.60
C ILE A 46 1.41 6.00 1.84
N PHE A 47 2.29 5.69 2.81
CA PHE A 47 1.87 5.08 4.07
C PHE A 47 0.87 5.96 4.81
N LEU A 48 1.18 7.25 4.97
CA LEU A 48 0.28 8.20 5.65
C LEU A 48 -1.06 8.33 4.92
N MET A 49 -1.05 8.46 3.58
CA MET A 49 -2.27 8.50 2.78
C MET A 49 -3.09 7.22 2.89
N SER A 50 -2.44 6.06 2.86
CA SER A 50 -3.11 4.76 3.00
C SER A 50 -3.69 4.57 4.41
N PHE A 51 -2.95 4.95 5.44
CA PHE A 51 -3.40 4.86 6.84
C PHE A 51 -4.61 5.77 7.11
N THR A 52 -4.54 7.02 6.70
CA THR A 52 -5.67 7.96 6.82
C THR A 52 -6.87 7.49 6.01
N ALA A 53 -6.67 6.90 4.82
CA ALA A 53 -7.75 6.35 4.02
C ALA A 53 -8.51 5.22 4.74
N VAL A 54 -7.82 4.35 5.51
CA VAL A 54 -8.48 3.28 6.29
C VAL A 54 -9.52 3.88 7.26
N VAL A 55 -9.20 4.99 7.92
CA VAL A 55 -10.12 5.68 8.84
C VAL A 55 -11.26 6.36 8.06
N LEU A 56 -10.91 7.07 6.99
CA LEU A 56 -11.85 7.87 6.20
C LEU A 56 -12.86 7.02 5.41
N MET A 57 -12.60 5.72 5.19
CA MET A 57 -13.58 4.85 4.53
C MET A 57 -14.91 4.75 5.29
N TYR A 58 -14.88 4.95 6.60
CA TYR A 58 -16.09 4.90 7.44
C TYR A 58 -16.48 6.27 8.01
N GLU A 59 -15.95 7.36 7.46
CA GLU A 59 -16.29 8.72 7.86
C GLU A 59 -17.80 8.99 7.93
N PRO A 60 -18.63 8.61 6.90
CA PRO A 60 -20.07 8.86 6.95
C PRO A 60 -20.74 8.17 8.13
N GLN A 61 -20.40 6.91 8.41
CA GLN A 61 -20.99 6.12 9.50
C GLN A 61 -20.55 6.64 10.88
N ILE A 62 -19.27 6.97 11.02
CA ILE A 62 -18.70 7.51 12.25
C ILE A 62 -19.36 8.87 12.57
N SER A 63 -19.48 9.75 11.56
CA SER A 63 -20.12 11.07 11.69
C SER A 63 -21.62 10.92 12.02
N GLU A 64 -22.34 10.04 11.31
CA GLU A 64 -23.76 9.79 11.58
C GLU A 64 -24.00 9.26 12.99
N TYR A 65 -23.17 8.33 13.44
CA TYR A 65 -23.27 7.79 14.80
C TYR A 65 -22.95 8.84 15.87
N SER A 66 -21.91 9.65 15.68
CA SER A 66 -21.50 10.66 16.65
C SER A 66 -22.49 11.83 16.76
N GLU A 67 -23.21 12.11 15.67
CA GLU A 67 -24.17 13.20 15.57
C GLU A 67 -25.63 12.73 15.59
N ARG A 68 -25.89 11.45 15.91
CA ARG A 68 -27.23 10.86 15.81
C ARG A 68 -28.31 11.64 16.55
N ASN A 69 -27.99 12.18 17.74
CA ASN A 69 -28.96 12.92 18.57
C ASN A 69 -29.28 14.29 17.95
N ALA A 70 -28.37 14.87 17.17
CA ALA A 70 -28.60 16.12 16.46
C ALA A 70 -29.23 15.89 15.06
N ARG A 71 -28.95 14.77 14.43
CA ARG A 71 -29.43 14.44 13.08
C ARG A 71 -30.86 13.91 13.03
N TRP A 72 -31.32 13.30 14.14
CA TRP A 72 -32.61 12.64 14.20
C TRP A 72 -33.46 13.22 15.31
N VAL A 73 -34.74 13.49 14.99
CA VAL A 73 -35.71 14.09 15.89
C VAL A 73 -36.94 13.19 16.01
N THR A 74 -37.57 13.23 17.16
CA THR A 74 -38.85 12.54 17.35
C THR A 74 -39.96 13.50 16.92
N ARG A 75 -40.80 13.07 15.99
CA ARG A 75 -41.97 13.81 15.54
C ARG A 75 -43.13 13.56 16.50
N GLY A 76 -43.69 14.62 17.07
CA GLY A 76 -44.97 14.56 17.78
C GLY A 76 -46.14 14.21 16.82
N PRO A 77 -47.25 13.61 17.33
CA PRO A 77 -48.36 13.11 16.48
C PRO A 77 -48.95 14.15 15.54
N GLU A 78 -49.03 15.40 15.98
CA GLU A 78 -49.64 16.54 15.24
C GLU A 78 -48.63 17.64 14.89
N ALA A 79 -47.33 17.37 15.02
CA ALA A 79 -46.31 18.39 14.80
C ALA A 79 -46.27 18.84 13.34
N LYS A 80 -46.54 20.12 13.11
CA LYS A 80 -46.41 20.78 11.83
C LYS A 80 -44.97 21.29 11.67
N ARG A 81 -44.39 21.10 10.48
CA ARG A 81 -43.05 21.61 10.16
C ARG A 81 -43.09 23.14 10.10
N LEU A 82 -42.09 23.78 10.72
CA LEU A 82 -41.84 25.23 10.63
C LEU A 82 -41.31 25.56 9.23
N SER A 83 -41.51 26.81 8.78
CA SER A 83 -40.93 27.28 7.52
C SER A 83 -39.40 27.35 7.59
N LEU A 84 -38.73 27.24 6.45
CA LEU A 84 -37.26 27.38 6.41
C LEU A 84 -36.81 28.76 6.86
N ASP A 85 -37.61 29.80 6.63
CA ASP A 85 -37.31 31.16 7.08
C ASP A 85 -37.28 31.26 8.61
N GLU A 86 -38.25 30.63 9.32
CA GLU A 86 -38.27 30.53 10.76
C GLU A 86 -37.10 29.73 11.32
N LEU A 87 -36.77 28.58 10.70
CA LEU A 87 -35.65 27.75 11.15
C LEU A 87 -34.30 28.46 11.00
N VAL A 88 -34.10 29.18 9.89
CA VAL A 88 -32.88 29.96 9.68
C VAL A 88 -32.84 31.18 10.62
N ALA A 89 -33.97 31.84 10.89
CA ALA A 89 -34.02 32.93 11.87
C ALA A 89 -33.57 32.44 13.25
N LYS A 90 -34.07 31.29 13.72
CA LYS A 90 -33.66 30.65 14.96
C LYS A 90 -32.19 30.23 14.97
N SER A 91 -31.68 29.68 13.86
CA SER A 91 -30.26 29.31 13.74
C SER A 91 -29.32 30.52 13.85
N ARG A 92 -29.80 31.72 13.61
CA ARG A 92 -29.07 33.00 13.65
C ARG A 92 -29.20 33.75 14.97
N GLU A 93 -29.97 33.28 15.95
CA GLU A 93 -30.16 33.96 17.23
C GLU A 93 -28.83 34.24 17.94
N SER A 94 -27.85 33.33 17.85
CA SER A 94 -26.50 33.50 18.41
C SER A 94 -25.56 34.35 17.53
N ASN A 95 -25.87 34.52 16.23
CA ASN A 95 -25.09 35.33 15.30
C ASN A 95 -25.99 35.95 14.21
N PRO A 96 -26.64 37.09 14.52
CA PRO A 96 -27.63 37.70 13.63
C PRO A 96 -27.11 38.14 12.27
N GLU A 97 -25.83 38.49 12.18
CA GLU A 97 -25.18 38.91 10.92
C GLU A 97 -24.81 37.76 10.01
N ALA A 98 -24.77 36.51 10.53
CA ALA A 98 -24.44 35.35 9.74
C ALA A 98 -25.51 35.07 8.67
N ARG A 99 -25.06 34.72 7.46
CA ARG A 99 -25.94 34.36 6.34
C ARG A 99 -25.82 32.87 6.05
N PRO A 100 -26.93 32.19 5.75
CA PRO A 100 -26.85 30.79 5.37
C PRO A 100 -26.05 30.67 4.09
N ALA A 101 -24.98 29.85 4.15
CA ALA A 101 -24.17 29.45 2.99
C ALA A 101 -24.76 28.20 2.33
N VAL A 102 -25.20 27.23 3.15
CA VAL A 102 -25.82 25.99 2.71
C VAL A 102 -26.95 25.60 3.65
N ILE A 103 -28.09 25.19 3.10
CA ILE A 103 -29.19 24.57 3.85
C ILE A 103 -29.44 23.19 3.26
N THR A 104 -29.45 22.16 4.13
CA THR A 104 -29.75 20.78 3.71
C THR A 104 -31.03 20.31 4.36
N VAL A 105 -31.95 19.84 3.54
CA VAL A 105 -33.25 19.31 3.93
C VAL A 105 -33.36 17.88 3.42
N LYS A 106 -33.75 16.95 4.29
CA LYS A 106 -34.07 15.56 3.92
C LYS A 106 -35.57 15.37 3.87
N SER A 107 -36.02 14.44 3.02
CA SER A 107 -37.45 14.08 2.93
C SER A 107 -37.94 13.27 4.14
N ASP A 108 -37.03 12.62 4.84
CA ASP A 108 -37.35 11.87 6.06
C ASP A 108 -37.91 12.81 7.14
N PRO A 109 -39.11 12.57 7.65
CA PRO A 109 -39.72 13.41 8.68
C PRO A 109 -38.94 13.44 9.99
N ALA A 110 -38.18 12.37 10.31
CA ALA A 110 -37.35 12.33 11.51
C ALA A 110 -35.99 13.03 11.34
N ALA A 111 -35.67 13.53 10.17
CA ALA A 111 -34.40 14.20 9.96
C ALA A 111 -34.43 15.69 10.35
N SER A 112 -33.40 16.15 11.06
CA SER A 112 -33.17 17.58 11.33
C SER A 112 -32.82 18.34 10.04
N VAL A 113 -33.06 19.67 10.05
CA VAL A 113 -32.55 20.55 9.02
C VAL A 113 -31.16 21.02 9.38
N ILE A 114 -30.23 20.95 8.41
CA ILE A 114 -28.84 21.36 8.61
C ILE A 114 -28.64 22.73 7.99
N VAL A 115 -28.24 23.70 8.80
CA VAL A 115 -27.96 25.06 8.37
C VAL A 115 -26.49 25.36 8.59
N ASN A 116 -25.76 25.60 7.50
CA ASN A 116 -24.39 26.11 7.55
C ASN A 116 -24.42 27.63 7.39
N LEU A 117 -23.92 28.35 8.38
CA LEU A 117 -23.88 29.81 8.45
C LEU A 117 -22.55 30.41 7.95
N GLY A 118 -21.77 29.63 7.22
CA GLY A 118 -20.46 30.00 6.71
C GLY A 118 -19.30 29.42 7.53
N GLY A 119 -18.21 29.08 6.84
CA GLY A 119 -17.06 28.38 7.45
C GLY A 119 -17.47 27.07 8.11
N GLU A 120 -17.00 26.82 9.33
CA GLU A 120 -17.29 25.62 10.13
C GLU A 120 -18.58 25.73 10.96
N ASN A 121 -19.27 26.87 10.90
CA ASN A 121 -20.46 27.11 11.69
C ASN A 121 -21.68 26.40 11.09
N THR A 122 -21.85 25.14 11.41
CA THR A 122 -22.97 24.28 10.99
C THR A 122 -23.83 23.95 12.21
N VAL A 123 -25.15 24.09 12.08
CA VAL A 123 -26.12 23.85 13.15
C VAL A 123 -27.21 22.89 12.67
N PHE A 124 -27.57 21.95 13.52
CA PHE A 124 -28.73 21.08 13.36
C PHE A 124 -29.95 21.70 14.02
N VAL A 125 -31.04 21.81 13.32
CA VAL A 125 -32.27 22.46 13.79
C VAL A 125 -33.43 21.48 13.73
N ASN A 126 -34.20 21.39 14.83
CA ASN A 126 -35.41 20.58 14.85
C ASN A 126 -36.46 21.22 13.93
N PRO A 127 -36.95 20.54 12.90
CA PRO A 127 -37.89 21.12 11.92
C PRO A 127 -39.28 21.44 12.50
N TYR A 128 -39.61 20.96 13.69
CA TYR A 128 -40.92 21.10 14.31
C TYR A 128 -40.93 22.14 15.43
N THR A 129 -39.86 22.24 16.23
CA THR A 129 -39.76 23.17 17.37
C THR A 129 -38.86 24.34 17.07
N GLY A 130 -37.97 24.22 16.07
CA GLY A 130 -36.93 25.20 15.79
C GLY A 130 -35.80 25.18 16.82
N GLU A 131 -35.77 24.21 17.72
CA GLU A 131 -34.70 24.03 18.71
C GLU A 131 -33.37 23.72 18.01
N LEU A 132 -32.30 24.34 18.50
CA LEU A 132 -30.93 24.08 18.06
C LEU A 132 -30.42 22.81 18.75
N LEU A 133 -30.23 21.73 17.97
CA LEU A 133 -29.81 20.42 18.48
C LEU A 133 -28.29 20.31 18.64
N GLY A 134 -27.54 21.35 18.33
CA GLY A 134 -26.10 21.44 18.39
C GLY A 134 -25.45 21.64 17.03
N GLY A 135 -24.12 21.70 17.04
CA GLY A 135 -23.28 21.82 15.84
C GLY A 135 -22.62 20.49 15.46
N LEU A 136 -21.61 20.57 14.59
CA LEU A 136 -20.76 19.43 14.23
C LEU A 136 -20.08 18.86 15.48
N SER A 137 -19.98 17.54 15.54
CA SER A 137 -19.36 16.86 16.68
C SER A 137 -17.84 17.05 16.71
N THR A 138 -17.21 16.91 17.88
CA THR A 138 -15.75 16.84 18.00
C THR A 138 -15.17 15.72 17.11
N THR A 139 -15.89 14.62 16.98
CA THR A 139 -15.51 13.51 16.07
C THR A 139 -15.44 13.99 14.62
N HIS A 140 -16.39 14.81 14.18
CA HIS A 140 -16.37 15.40 12.85
C HIS A 140 -15.11 16.25 12.62
N ASN A 141 -14.74 17.08 13.60
CA ASN A 141 -13.54 17.93 13.51
C ASN A 141 -12.26 17.08 13.42
N VAL A 142 -12.17 16.00 14.21
CA VAL A 142 -11.04 15.06 14.11
C VAL A 142 -10.99 14.39 12.74
N LEU A 143 -12.12 13.95 12.21
CA LEU A 143 -12.18 13.35 10.86
C LEU A 143 -11.79 14.38 9.78
N HIS A 144 -12.20 15.63 9.94
CA HIS A 144 -11.82 16.71 9.01
C HIS A 144 -10.31 16.97 9.04
N GLU A 145 -9.69 16.95 10.22
CA GLU A 145 -8.23 17.02 10.38
C GLU A 145 -7.54 15.84 9.66
N ILE A 146 -8.08 14.62 9.78
CA ILE A 146 -7.56 13.45 9.05
C ILE A 146 -7.71 13.62 7.53
N VAL A 147 -8.80 14.24 7.05
CA VAL A 147 -8.96 14.60 5.63
C VAL A 147 -7.88 15.58 5.19
N ASP A 148 -7.53 16.56 6.01
CA ASP A 148 -6.49 17.54 5.71
C ASP A 148 -5.11 16.87 5.64
N TRP A 149 -4.82 15.96 6.55
CA TRP A 149 -3.62 15.12 6.47
C TRP A 149 -3.61 14.23 5.20
N HIS A 150 -4.74 13.62 4.87
CA HIS A 150 -4.85 12.78 3.67
C HIS A 150 -4.62 13.55 2.37
N ARG A 151 -5.13 14.78 2.29
CA ARG A 151 -5.13 15.56 1.06
C ARG A 151 -3.97 16.53 0.92
N TRP A 152 -3.48 17.09 2.03
CA TRP A 152 -2.53 18.20 2.04
C TRP A 152 -1.43 18.07 3.10
N LEU A 153 -1.27 16.90 3.72
CA LEU A 153 -0.27 16.62 4.78
C LEU A 153 -0.43 17.57 5.99
N GLY A 154 -1.66 17.95 6.34
CA GLY A 154 -1.94 18.90 7.42
C GLY A 154 -1.46 20.33 7.14
N MET A 155 -1.14 20.68 5.91
CA MET A 155 -0.69 22.02 5.54
C MET A 155 -1.85 22.96 5.30
N ASP A 156 -1.77 24.18 5.88
CA ASP A 156 -2.79 25.20 5.80
C ASP A 156 -2.40 26.44 4.99
N GLY A 157 -3.36 27.30 4.72
CA GLY A 157 -3.15 28.58 4.05
C GLY A 157 -2.47 28.43 2.68
N GLU A 158 -1.41 29.17 2.44
CA GLU A 158 -0.62 29.13 1.19
C GLU A 158 0.14 27.81 1.03
N GLN A 159 0.53 27.15 2.12
CA GLN A 159 1.27 25.88 2.09
C GLN A 159 0.38 24.71 1.62
N ARG A 160 -0.94 24.84 1.67
CA ARG A 160 -1.88 23.84 1.16
C ARG A 160 -1.62 23.46 -0.30
N ALA A 161 -1.16 24.42 -1.12
CA ALA A 161 -0.78 24.15 -2.52
C ALA A 161 0.43 23.21 -2.61
N ILE A 162 1.41 23.36 -1.71
CA ILE A 162 2.60 22.50 -1.63
C ILE A 162 2.18 21.09 -1.19
N GLY A 163 1.40 20.99 -0.09
CA GLY A 163 0.88 19.71 0.39
C GLY A 163 0.12 18.95 -0.70
N LYS A 164 -0.74 19.64 -1.44
CA LYS A 164 -1.47 19.08 -2.59
C LYS A 164 -0.53 18.59 -3.71
N ALA A 165 0.54 19.32 -4.00
CA ALA A 165 1.51 18.93 -5.01
C ALA A 165 2.25 17.65 -4.59
N ILE A 166 2.68 17.56 -3.33
CA ILE A 166 3.37 16.38 -2.78
C ILE A 166 2.45 15.15 -2.79
N THR A 167 1.26 15.24 -2.22
CA THR A 167 0.30 14.12 -2.18
C THR A 167 -0.11 13.69 -3.59
N GLY A 168 -0.30 14.63 -4.50
CA GLY A 168 -0.58 14.35 -5.90
C GLY A 168 0.55 13.58 -6.58
N ALA A 169 1.82 14.05 -6.45
CA ALA A 169 2.98 13.36 -7.00
C ALA A 169 3.15 11.95 -6.41
N CYS A 170 2.98 11.81 -5.08
CA CYS A 170 3.03 10.50 -4.41
C CYS A 170 1.87 9.58 -4.83
N ASN A 171 0.68 10.12 -5.12
CA ASN A 171 -0.42 9.34 -5.68
C ASN A 171 -0.10 8.81 -7.09
N LEU A 172 0.53 9.60 -7.96
CA LEU A 172 0.98 9.12 -9.28
C LEU A 172 2.08 8.07 -9.14
N ALA A 173 3.00 8.26 -8.18
CA ALA A 173 4.00 7.24 -7.85
C ALA A 173 3.33 5.95 -7.35
N PHE A 174 2.30 6.05 -6.51
CA PHE A 174 1.56 4.88 -6.03
C PHE A 174 0.80 4.16 -7.14
N PHE A 175 0.19 4.90 -8.05
CA PHE A 175 -0.39 4.31 -9.27
C PHE A 175 0.66 3.54 -10.09
N TRP A 176 1.83 4.14 -10.32
CA TRP A 176 2.96 3.49 -10.97
C TRP A 176 3.40 2.22 -10.24
N LEU A 177 3.53 2.28 -8.90
CA LEU A 177 3.87 1.13 -8.07
C LEU A 177 2.83 0.01 -8.16
N ALA A 178 1.55 0.34 -8.15
CA ALA A 178 0.47 -0.65 -8.26
C ALA A 178 0.52 -1.37 -9.62
N VAL A 179 0.70 -0.63 -10.73
CA VAL A 179 0.77 -1.19 -12.08
C VAL A 179 2.04 -2.02 -12.28
N THR A 180 3.20 -1.44 -11.92
CA THR A 180 4.49 -2.14 -12.06
C THR A 180 4.62 -3.31 -11.11
N GLY A 181 4.00 -3.24 -9.93
CA GLY A 181 3.92 -4.36 -8.99
C GLY A 181 3.23 -5.57 -9.58
N VAL A 182 2.12 -5.39 -10.30
CA VAL A 182 1.44 -6.48 -11.03
C VAL A 182 2.34 -7.06 -12.12
N TYR A 183 3.04 -6.19 -12.87
CA TYR A 183 4.00 -6.63 -13.89
C TYR A 183 5.15 -7.45 -13.30
N LEU A 184 5.75 -7.00 -12.20
CA LEU A 184 6.84 -7.70 -11.51
C LEU A 184 6.38 -8.99 -10.83
N TRP A 185 5.13 -9.01 -10.36
CA TRP A 185 4.49 -10.20 -9.80
C TRP A 185 4.13 -11.24 -10.87
N TRP A 186 3.94 -10.84 -12.15
CA TRP A 186 3.39 -11.69 -13.20
C TRP A 186 4.14 -13.00 -13.35
N PRO A 187 3.50 -14.16 -13.09
CA PRO A 187 4.17 -15.44 -13.10
C PRO A 187 4.48 -15.87 -14.54
N HIS A 188 5.70 -16.31 -14.78
CA HIS A 188 6.09 -16.88 -16.06
C HIS A 188 5.40 -18.23 -16.33
N ASN A 189 4.95 -18.90 -15.28
CA ASN A 189 4.26 -20.19 -15.37
C ASN A 189 2.99 -20.22 -14.52
N TRP A 190 1.86 -20.45 -15.16
CA TRP A 190 0.51 -20.44 -14.55
C TRP A 190 0.10 -21.77 -13.90
N LYS A 191 1.04 -22.71 -13.68
CA LYS A 191 0.71 -23.94 -12.97
C LYS A 191 0.37 -23.64 -11.50
N TRP A 192 -0.72 -24.22 -11.00
CA TRP A 192 -1.27 -23.95 -9.66
C TRP A 192 -0.25 -24.07 -8.52
N ARG A 193 0.68 -25.03 -8.60
CA ARG A 193 1.73 -25.20 -7.57
C ARG A 193 2.66 -23.98 -7.46
N GLY A 194 2.98 -23.34 -8.56
CA GLY A 194 3.80 -22.12 -8.58
C GLY A 194 3.02 -20.89 -8.12
N LEU A 195 1.77 -20.75 -8.59
CA LEU A 195 0.87 -19.66 -8.21
C LEU A 195 0.55 -19.63 -6.71
N LYS A 196 0.34 -20.79 -6.09
CA LYS A 196 0.00 -20.90 -4.67
C LYS A 196 0.98 -20.16 -3.77
N THR A 197 2.27 -20.19 -4.07
CA THR A 197 3.31 -19.54 -3.27
C THR A 197 3.23 -18.01 -3.31
N SER A 198 2.69 -17.44 -4.38
CA SER A 198 2.54 -16.00 -4.58
C SER A 198 1.13 -15.49 -4.25
N LEU A 199 0.15 -16.39 -4.09
CA LEU A 199 -1.25 -16.06 -3.79
C LEU A 199 -1.65 -16.31 -2.34
N VAL A 200 -0.87 -17.12 -1.58
CA VAL A 200 -1.21 -17.55 -0.24
C VAL A 200 -0.08 -17.25 0.75
N PHE A 201 -0.44 -16.78 1.94
CA PHE A 201 0.50 -16.52 3.02
C PHE A 201 1.16 -17.81 3.51
N GLN A 202 2.49 -17.83 3.53
CA GLN A 202 3.26 -18.94 4.05
C GLN A 202 3.67 -18.67 5.50
N ARG A 203 3.00 -19.32 6.44
CA ARG A 203 3.16 -19.07 7.88
C ARG A 203 4.53 -19.44 8.46
N ARG A 204 5.31 -20.29 7.78
CA ARG A 204 6.62 -20.79 8.26
C ARG A 204 7.80 -19.92 7.84
N LEU A 205 7.58 -18.89 7.03
CA LEU A 205 8.63 -18.00 6.55
C LEU A 205 8.96 -16.92 7.60
N THR A 206 10.24 -16.58 7.68
CA THR A 206 10.76 -15.52 8.55
C THR A 206 11.65 -14.55 7.76
N GLY A 207 11.94 -13.39 8.34
CA GLY A 207 12.88 -12.43 7.76
C GLY A 207 12.51 -11.97 6.34
N LYS A 208 13.50 -11.93 5.44
CA LYS A 208 13.36 -11.47 4.05
C LYS A 208 12.33 -12.29 3.27
N ALA A 209 12.31 -13.62 3.47
CA ALA A 209 11.40 -14.51 2.77
C ALA A 209 9.92 -14.26 3.15
N ARG A 210 9.65 -13.96 4.43
CA ARG A 210 8.32 -13.55 4.90
C ARG A 210 7.89 -12.25 4.24
N ASP A 211 8.74 -11.23 4.29
CA ASP A 211 8.40 -9.90 3.77
C ASP A 211 8.19 -9.94 2.25
N TRP A 212 8.98 -10.75 1.52
CA TRP A 212 8.75 -11.02 0.11
C TRP A 212 7.41 -11.69 -0.16
N ASN A 213 7.08 -12.77 0.57
CA ASN A 213 5.79 -13.46 0.39
C ASN A 213 4.62 -12.54 0.72
N TRP A 214 4.67 -11.80 1.82
CA TRP A 214 3.62 -10.86 2.22
C TRP A 214 3.44 -9.75 1.19
N HIS A 215 4.54 -9.16 0.71
CA HIS A 215 4.50 -8.13 -0.32
C HIS A 215 3.80 -8.61 -1.59
N ASN A 216 4.14 -9.81 -2.06
CA ASN A 216 3.54 -10.39 -3.26
C ASN A 216 2.06 -10.75 -3.07
N VAL A 217 1.70 -11.40 -1.96
CA VAL A 217 0.32 -11.81 -1.69
C VAL A 217 -0.59 -10.60 -1.51
N ILE A 218 -0.20 -9.66 -0.65
CA ILE A 218 -0.97 -8.43 -0.41
C ILE A 218 -1.02 -7.59 -1.70
N GLY A 219 0.11 -7.46 -2.39
CA GLY A 219 0.20 -6.73 -3.65
C GLY A 219 -0.77 -7.27 -4.69
N PHE A 220 -0.82 -8.56 -4.90
CA PHE A 220 -1.76 -9.18 -5.85
C PHE A 220 -3.22 -8.88 -5.48
N TRP A 221 -3.63 -9.19 -4.24
CA TRP A 221 -5.05 -9.06 -3.84
C TRP A 221 -5.53 -7.61 -3.74
N SER A 222 -4.65 -6.66 -3.42
CA SER A 222 -5.02 -5.25 -3.31
C SER A 222 -4.82 -4.44 -4.60
N SER A 223 -3.99 -4.89 -5.54
CA SER A 223 -3.54 -4.10 -6.70
C SER A 223 -4.68 -3.56 -7.55
N SER A 224 -5.68 -4.36 -7.88
CA SER A 224 -6.81 -3.92 -8.72
C SER A 224 -7.60 -2.79 -8.07
N VAL A 225 -7.84 -2.89 -6.77
CA VAL A 225 -8.53 -1.85 -6.00
C VAL A 225 -7.64 -0.62 -5.86
N LEU A 226 -6.35 -0.78 -5.54
CA LEU A 226 -5.39 0.32 -5.43
C LEU A 226 -5.23 1.08 -6.76
N VAL A 227 -5.23 0.40 -7.90
CA VAL A 227 -5.23 1.04 -9.23
C VAL A 227 -6.47 1.93 -9.39
N VAL A 228 -7.65 1.44 -9.02
CA VAL A 228 -8.89 2.24 -9.09
C VAL A 228 -8.82 3.45 -8.14
N LEU A 229 -8.39 3.24 -6.88
CA LEU A 229 -8.29 4.32 -5.89
C LEU A 229 -7.29 5.41 -6.33
N THR A 230 -6.12 5.02 -6.82
CA THR A 230 -5.09 5.99 -7.26
C THR A 230 -5.46 6.69 -8.56
N LEU A 231 -6.08 5.99 -9.50
CA LEU A 231 -6.58 6.58 -10.75
C LEU A 231 -7.69 7.60 -10.49
N THR A 232 -8.67 7.25 -9.66
CA THR A 232 -9.76 8.15 -9.29
C THR A 232 -9.24 9.37 -8.52
N ALA A 233 -8.26 9.19 -7.63
CA ALA A 233 -7.58 10.30 -6.96
C ALA A 233 -6.85 11.22 -7.94
N ALA A 234 -6.16 10.67 -8.95
CA ALA A 234 -5.48 11.47 -9.97
C ALA A 234 -6.47 12.37 -10.74
N VAL A 235 -7.62 11.83 -11.16
CA VAL A 235 -8.67 12.61 -11.84
C VAL A 235 -9.27 13.68 -10.92
N MET A 236 -9.36 13.44 -9.62
CA MET A 236 -9.85 14.45 -8.67
C MET A 236 -8.80 15.53 -8.35
N SER A 237 -7.52 15.20 -8.40
CA SER A 237 -6.43 16.09 -8.00
C SER A 237 -5.89 16.96 -9.13
N TYR A 238 -5.87 16.41 -10.36
CA TYR A 238 -5.23 17.05 -11.50
C TYR A 238 -6.22 17.50 -12.58
N PRO A 239 -6.19 18.80 -12.97
CA PRO A 239 -7.04 19.31 -14.05
C PRO A 239 -6.84 18.55 -15.38
N TRP A 240 -5.58 18.24 -15.74
CA TRP A 240 -5.30 17.52 -16.98
C TRP A 240 -5.91 16.11 -17.01
N ALA A 241 -5.88 15.40 -15.87
CA ALA A 241 -6.47 14.07 -15.78
C ALA A 241 -8.00 14.11 -15.85
N ASN A 242 -8.61 15.15 -15.25
CA ASN A 242 -10.03 15.41 -15.39
C ASN A 242 -10.40 15.74 -16.84
N ASP A 243 -9.66 16.63 -17.52
CA ASP A 243 -9.93 16.99 -18.91
C ASP A 243 -9.73 15.78 -19.84
N LEU A 244 -8.72 14.94 -19.58
CA LEU A 244 -8.51 13.67 -20.29
C LEU A 244 -9.74 12.75 -20.18
N LEU A 245 -10.35 12.64 -18.97
CA LEU A 245 -11.58 11.88 -18.77
C LEU A 245 -12.70 12.36 -19.69
N TYR A 246 -12.92 13.70 -19.76
CA TYR A 246 -13.94 14.28 -20.62
C TYR A 246 -13.64 14.05 -22.10
N THR A 247 -12.39 14.21 -22.52
CA THR A 247 -11.94 13.95 -23.89
C THR A 247 -12.17 12.50 -24.31
N LEU A 248 -11.78 11.54 -23.44
CA LEU A 248 -11.95 10.10 -23.70
C LEU A 248 -13.42 9.68 -23.78
N THR A 249 -14.32 10.45 -23.15
CA THR A 249 -15.77 10.19 -23.18
C THR A 249 -16.50 10.99 -24.24
N GLY A 250 -15.79 11.74 -25.09
CA GLY A 250 -16.39 12.61 -26.12
C GLY A 250 -17.24 13.73 -25.53
N SER A 251 -16.95 14.17 -24.31
CA SER A 251 -17.71 15.19 -23.58
C SER A 251 -16.87 16.45 -23.42
N GLU A 252 -17.53 17.62 -23.31
CA GLU A 252 -16.83 18.85 -22.95
C GLU A 252 -16.67 18.97 -21.43
N PRO A 253 -15.46 19.31 -20.92
CA PRO A 253 -15.27 19.59 -19.51
C PRO A 253 -16.09 20.82 -19.09
N PRO A 254 -16.68 20.83 -17.89
CA PRO A 254 -17.42 22.01 -17.42
C PRO A 254 -16.48 23.22 -17.36
N PRO A 255 -17.00 24.45 -17.62
CA PRO A 255 -16.21 25.66 -17.50
C PRO A 255 -15.55 25.71 -16.13
N ARG A 256 -14.25 25.91 -16.11
CA ARG A 256 -13.53 26.07 -14.84
C ARG A 256 -14.05 27.33 -14.17
N ALA A 257 -14.57 27.20 -12.95
CA ALA A 257 -14.77 28.38 -12.13
C ALA A 257 -13.43 29.11 -12.07
N GLN A 258 -13.35 30.28 -12.69
CA GLN A 258 -12.19 31.15 -12.54
C GLN A 258 -12.06 31.32 -11.04
N GLY A 259 -10.88 30.96 -10.50
CA GLY A 259 -10.58 31.18 -9.09
C GLY A 259 -10.94 32.61 -8.72
N PRO A 260 -11.16 32.92 -7.41
CA PRO A 260 -11.57 34.26 -7.02
C PRO A 260 -10.70 35.24 -7.79
N ALA A 261 -11.33 36.07 -8.61
CA ALA A 261 -10.65 37.08 -9.40
C ALA A 261 -9.69 37.76 -8.43
N GLY A 262 -8.40 37.84 -8.79
CA GLY A 262 -7.41 38.52 -8.00
C GLY A 262 -7.93 39.88 -7.55
N PRO A 263 -7.39 40.49 -6.49
CA PRO A 263 -7.94 41.67 -5.86
C PRO A 263 -8.45 42.60 -6.94
N PRO A 264 -9.69 43.09 -6.83
CA PRO A 264 -10.31 43.85 -7.91
C PRO A 264 -9.33 44.93 -8.33
N GLN A 265 -8.84 44.86 -9.59
CA GLN A 265 -8.08 45.98 -10.15
C GLN A 265 -8.95 47.21 -9.88
N ARG A 266 -8.44 48.11 -9.05
CA ARG A 266 -9.06 49.39 -8.78
C ARG A 266 -9.43 50.01 -10.12
N ALA A 267 -10.69 49.84 -10.49
CA ALA A 267 -11.25 50.57 -11.60
C ALA A 267 -10.90 52.03 -11.34
N ARG A 268 -10.14 52.62 -12.24
CA ARG A 268 -9.86 54.05 -12.25
C ARG A 268 -11.18 54.76 -11.97
N ARG A 269 -11.26 55.46 -10.83
CA ARG A 269 -12.33 56.35 -10.47
C ARG A 269 -12.48 57.37 -11.58
N GLY A 270 -13.37 57.09 -12.53
CA GLY A 270 -14.01 58.15 -13.32
C GLY A 270 -14.97 58.87 -12.37
N SER A 271 -14.69 60.12 -12.13
CA SER A 271 -15.54 61.03 -11.39
C SER A 271 -16.87 61.22 -12.11
N GLY A 272 -17.97 61.07 -11.40
CA GLY A 272 -19.29 61.51 -11.85
C GLY A 272 -20.27 60.37 -12.08
N GLY A 273 -21.05 60.09 -11.05
CA GLY A 273 -22.20 59.18 -11.15
C GLY A 273 -22.93 59.15 -9.83
N THR A 274 -23.98 59.90 -9.72
CA THR A 274 -25.11 59.87 -8.83
C THR A 274 -25.19 58.65 -7.91
N GLU A 275 -25.40 58.85 -6.62
CA GLU A 275 -25.85 57.86 -5.64
C GLU A 275 -27.05 57.11 -6.21
N GLU A 276 -26.82 55.97 -6.86
CA GLU A 276 -27.89 55.02 -7.15
C GLU A 276 -28.35 54.46 -5.80
N GLN A 277 -29.52 54.90 -5.38
CA GLN A 277 -30.33 54.29 -4.35
C GLN A 277 -30.30 52.77 -4.58
N LYS A 278 -29.67 52.06 -3.64
CA LYS A 278 -29.65 50.60 -3.54
C LYS A 278 -31.09 50.14 -3.29
N VAL A 279 -31.88 50.08 -4.33
CA VAL A 279 -33.19 49.42 -4.29
C VAL A 279 -32.91 47.94 -4.05
N THR A 280 -32.96 47.53 -2.80
CA THR A 280 -32.95 46.10 -2.43
C THR A 280 -34.22 45.49 -2.96
N LYS A 281 -34.13 44.85 -4.12
CA LYS A 281 -35.24 44.03 -4.65
C LYS A 281 -35.64 43.03 -3.54
N PRO A 282 -36.95 42.90 -3.24
CA PRO A 282 -37.43 41.94 -2.26
C PRO A 282 -36.95 40.55 -2.65
N MET A 283 -36.27 39.86 -1.73
CA MET A 283 -35.82 38.48 -1.97
C MET A 283 -36.99 37.53 -1.70
N ALA A 284 -37.12 36.47 -2.53
CA ALA A 284 -38.05 35.41 -2.23
C ALA A 284 -37.69 34.76 -0.88
N ASN A 285 -38.70 34.41 -0.08
CA ASN A 285 -38.48 33.69 1.16
C ASN A 285 -37.92 32.27 0.86
N LEU A 286 -37.26 31.68 1.86
CA LEU A 286 -36.59 30.39 1.70
C LEU A 286 -37.58 29.25 1.45
N GLU A 287 -38.76 29.35 2.02
CA GLU A 287 -39.82 28.35 1.81
C GLU A 287 -40.30 28.33 0.34
N THR A 288 -40.40 29.51 -0.31
CA THR A 288 -40.75 29.59 -1.73
C THR A 288 -39.68 28.93 -2.62
N LEU A 289 -38.39 29.10 -2.30
CA LEU A 289 -37.28 28.43 -2.99
C LEU A 289 -37.32 26.93 -2.79
N LEU A 290 -37.61 26.47 -1.56
CA LEU A 290 -37.77 25.04 -1.24
C LEU A 290 -38.94 24.44 -2.03
N ALA A 291 -40.10 25.12 -2.00
CA ALA A 291 -41.30 24.67 -2.73
C ALA A 291 -41.05 24.59 -4.25
N ALA A 292 -40.31 25.55 -4.83
CA ALA A 292 -39.92 25.49 -6.24
C ALA A 292 -39.03 24.25 -6.55
N ALA A 293 -38.05 23.95 -5.67
CA ALA A 293 -37.20 22.76 -5.84
C ALA A 293 -37.98 21.45 -5.67
N GLN A 294 -38.91 21.38 -4.71
CA GLN A 294 -39.76 20.20 -4.47
C GLN A 294 -40.71 19.93 -5.65
N ARG A 295 -41.26 20.98 -6.26
CA ARG A 295 -42.12 20.85 -7.45
C ARG A 295 -41.35 20.34 -8.68
N GLN A 296 -40.07 20.72 -8.80
CA GLN A 296 -39.23 20.32 -9.93
C GLN A 296 -38.96 18.80 -9.95
N VAL A 297 -38.78 18.18 -8.77
CA VAL A 297 -38.51 16.76 -8.64
C VAL A 297 -39.42 16.16 -7.57
N PRO A 298 -40.61 15.68 -7.94
CA PRO A 298 -41.44 14.91 -7.01
C PRO A 298 -40.71 13.62 -6.54
N GLY A 299 -40.72 13.38 -5.25
CA GLY A 299 -40.06 12.20 -4.67
C GLY A 299 -38.57 12.38 -4.35
N TRP A 300 -38.09 13.60 -4.29
CA TRP A 300 -36.73 13.91 -3.83
C TRP A 300 -36.44 13.30 -2.45
N THR A 301 -35.17 12.91 -2.21
CA THR A 301 -34.72 12.38 -0.92
C THR A 301 -33.91 13.40 -0.10
N MET A 302 -33.15 14.24 -0.77
CA MET A 302 -32.36 15.31 -0.13
C MET A 302 -32.25 16.51 -1.07
N LEU A 303 -32.43 17.69 -0.51
CA LEU A 303 -32.23 18.99 -1.14
C LEU A 303 -31.12 19.74 -0.42
N MET A 304 -30.10 20.15 -1.15
CA MET A 304 -29.00 20.98 -0.64
C MET A 304 -29.00 22.30 -1.39
N MET A 305 -29.48 23.34 -0.73
CA MET A 305 -29.53 24.70 -1.26
C MET A 305 -28.24 25.44 -0.92
N ARG A 306 -27.50 25.85 -1.91
CA ARG A 306 -26.27 26.66 -1.79
C ARG A 306 -26.54 28.08 -2.26
N PHE A 307 -26.21 29.03 -1.40
CA PHE A 307 -26.38 30.45 -1.67
C PHE A 307 -25.07 31.06 -2.19
N ALA A 308 -25.19 31.93 -3.18
CA ALA A 308 -24.03 32.67 -3.67
C ALA A 308 -23.51 33.65 -2.59
N PRO A 309 -22.19 33.99 -2.60
CA PRO A 309 -21.62 34.96 -1.67
C PRO A 309 -22.29 36.34 -1.77
N ARG A 310 -22.78 36.73 -2.95
CA ARG A 310 -23.57 37.93 -3.15
C ARG A 310 -25.03 37.69 -2.78
N PRO A 311 -25.68 38.60 -2.02
CA PRO A 311 -27.05 38.41 -1.54
C PRO A 311 -28.08 38.17 -2.64
N ASP A 312 -27.90 38.84 -3.78
CA ASP A 312 -28.76 38.79 -4.97
C ASP A 312 -28.39 37.69 -5.96
N GLY A 313 -27.31 36.95 -5.70
CA GLY A 313 -26.83 35.87 -6.58
C GLY A 313 -27.80 34.68 -6.61
N PRO A 314 -27.72 33.85 -7.65
CA PRO A 314 -28.60 32.70 -7.82
C PRO A 314 -28.39 31.65 -6.70
N VAL A 315 -29.46 30.90 -6.42
CA VAL A 315 -29.42 29.76 -5.49
C VAL A 315 -29.28 28.47 -6.30
N THR A 316 -28.26 27.68 -6.02
CA THR A 316 -28.09 26.37 -6.64
C THR A 316 -28.58 25.29 -5.70
N VAL A 317 -29.52 24.47 -6.15
CA VAL A 317 -30.07 23.35 -5.38
C VAL A 317 -29.57 22.04 -5.99
N SER A 318 -28.84 21.27 -5.20
CA SER A 318 -28.46 19.90 -5.56
C SER A 318 -29.53 18.94 -5.04
N ILE A 319 -30.13 18.16 -5.91
CA ILE A 319 -31.29 17.30 -5.63
C ILE A 319 -30.85 15.84 -5.74
N SER A 320 -31.05 15.08 -4.67
CA SER A 320 -30.90 13.61 -4.68
C SER A 320 -32.24 12.94 -4.93
N GLU A 321 -32.25 11.94 -5.79
CA GLU A 321 -33.45 11.20 -6.21
C GLU A 321 -33.34 9.74 -5.78
N PRO A 322 -34.45 9.02 -5.49
CA PRO A 322 -34.42 7.60 -5.13
C PRO A 322 -33.84 6.71 -6.25
N SER A 323 -34.03 7.13 -7.50
CA SER A 323 -33.54 6.44 -8.70
C SER A 323 -32.05 6.69 -9.00
N ALA A 324 -31.38 7.52 -8.19
CA ALA A 324 -29.98 7.86 -8.40
C ALA A 324 -29.10 6.60 -8.25
N PRO A 325 -28.19 6.31 -9.20
CA PRO A 325 -27.37 5.09 -9.18
C PRO A 325 -26.36 5.05 -8.03
N HIS A 326 -26.05 6.16 -7.40
CA HIS A 326 -25.16 6.30 -6.26
C HIS A 326 -25.34 7.65 -5.55
N ASN A 327 -24.85 7.81 -4.33
CA ASN A 327 -25.03 8.99 -3.48
C ASN A 327 -24.50 10.32 -4.07
N PHE A 328 -23.63 10.27 -5.07
CA PHE A 328 -23.07 11.46 -5.74
C PHE A 328 -23.77 11.80 -7.05
N ALA A 329 -24.77 11.00 -7.48
CA ALA A 329 -25.61 11.28 -8.63
C ALA A 329 -26.71 12.27 -8.23
N ARG A 330 -26.52 13.53 -8.57
CA ARG A 330 -27.42 14.62 -8.17
C ARG A 330 -27.80 15.46 -9.36
N SER A 331 -29.08 15.80 -9.45
CA SER A 331 -29.59 16.80 -10.38
C SER A 331 -29.30 18.22 -9.83
N GLN A 332 -29.11 19.20 -10.72
CA GLN A 332 -28.80 20.56 -10.36
C GLN A 332 -29.92 21.50 -10.83
N LEU A 333 -30.44 22.31 -9.91
CA LEU A 333 -31.44 23.31 -10.17
C LEU A 333 -30.90 24.69 -9.77
N THR A 334 -30.92 25.64 -10.67
CA THR A 334 -30.54 27.02 -10.39
C THR A 334 -31.79 27.88 -10.34
N LEU A 335 -32.02 28.57 -9.23
CA LEU A 335 -33.16 29.43 -9.00
C LEU A 335 -32.71 30.90 -8.91
N ASN A 336 -33.58 31.79 -9.41
CA ASN A 336 -33.45 33.22 -9.17
C ASN A 336 -33.75 33.51 -7.71
N ARG A 337 -32.83 34.21 -7.04
CA ARG A 337 -32.94 34.50 -5.58
C ARG A 337 -34.12 35.40 -5.23
N ALA A 338 -34.52 36.29 -6.13
CA ALA A 338 -35.60 37.26 -5.89
C ALA A 338 -36.99 36.68 -6.22
N THR A 339 -37.12 35.91 -7.32
CA THR A 339 -38.42 35.45 -7.81
C THR A 339 -38.71 33.98 -7.57
N ALA A 340 -37.69 33.20 -7.13
CA ALA A 340 -37.72 31.74 -7.05
C ALA A 340 -38.02 31.01 -8.41
N GLU A 341 -37.93 31.71 -9.54
CA GLU A 341 -38.10 31.14 -10.85
C GLU A 341 -36.91 30.25 -11.22
N VAL A 342 -37.18 29.21 -12.00
CA VAL A 342 -36.16 28.30 -12.53
C VAL A 342 -35.36 29.01 -13.61
N VAL A 343 -34.07 29.25 -13.31
CA VAL A 343 -33.10 29.82 -14.26
C VAL A 343 -32.51 28.71 -15.12
N LYS A 344 -32.18 27.57 -14.51
CA LYS A 344 -31.56 26.43 -15.18
C LYS A 344 -31.92 25.13 -14.48
N TRP A 345 -32.25 24.11 -15.27
CA TRP A 345 -32.47 22.76 -14.80
C TRP A 345 -31.53 21.79 -15.52
N GLU A 346 -30.76 21.00 -14.74
CA GLU A 346 -29.81 20.03 -15.25
C GLU A 346 -30.07 18.68 -14.53
N PRO A 347 -30.97 17.84 -15.07
CA PRO A 347 -31.22 16.52 -14.49
C PRO A 347 -30.01 15.61 -14.66
N TYR A 348 -29.77 14.74 -13.67
CA TYR A 348 -28.64 13.79 -13.73
C TYR A 348 -28.73 12.87 -14.96
N SER A 349 -29.94 12.49 -15.37
CA SER A 349 -30.20 11.65 -16.55
C SER A 349 -29.63 12.22 -17.83
N GLU A 350 -29.66 13.55 -18.00
CA GLU A 350 -29.20 14.27 -19.18
C GLU A 350 -27.73 14.67 -19.14
N ASN A 351 -27.05 14.43 -18.02
CA ASN A 351 -25.62 14.70 -17.93
C ASN A 351 -24.83 13.93 -18.99
N SER A 352 -23.81 14.58 -19.55
CA SER A 352 -22.86 13.94 -20.47
C SER A 352 -22.18 12.72 -19.82
N THR A 353 -21.71 11.77 -20.64
CA THR A 353 -21.00 10.58 -20.17
C THR A 353 -19.82 10.92 -19.28
N GLY A 354 -19.04 11.97 -19.63
CA GLY A 354 -17.93 12.46 -18.83
C GLY A 354 -18.38 12.96 -17.46
N ARG A 355 -19.49 13.71 -17.36
CA ARG A 355 -20.03 14.21 -16.10
C ARG A 355 -20.58 13.07 -15.22
N LYS A 356 -21.27 12.09 -15.82
CA LYS A 356 -21.72 10.88 -15.13
C LYS A 356 -20.53 10.10 -14.58
N LEU A 357 -19.54 9.81 -15.39
CA LEU A 357 -18.35 9.06 -14.97
C LEU A 357 -17.55 9.82 -13.89
N ARG A 358 -17.45 11.15 -14.01
CA ARG A 358 -16.80 11.99 -13.00
C ARG A 358 -17.49 11.92 -11.63
N SER A 359 -18.82 11.80 -11.60
CA SER A 359 -19.58 11.62 -10.35
C SER A 359 -19.30 10.26 -9.69
N TRP A 360 -19.11 9.20 -10.48
CA TRP A 360 -18.72 7.89 -10.00
C TRP A 360 -17.32 7.86 -9.35
N PHE A 361 -16.39 8.67 -9.83
CA PHE A 361 -15.01 8.65 -9.33
C PHE A 361 -14.89 8.97 -7.85
N ARG A 362 -15.70 9.89 -7.34
CA ARG A 362 -15.73 10.13 -5.90
C ARG A 362 -16.26 8.91 -5.15
N GLY A 363 -17.39 8.36 -5.59
CA GLY A 363 -17.97 7.17 -4.96
C GLY A 363 -17.08 5.93 -5.03
N LEU A 364 -16.33 5.75 -6.12
CA LEU A 364 -15.35 4.67 -6.27
C LEU A 364 -14.14 4.90 -5.35
N HIS A 365 -13.65 6.14 -5.23
CA HIS A 365 -12.52 6.48 -4.39
C HIS A 365 -12.82 6.29 -2.90
N THR A 366 -14.03 6.68 -2.47
CA THR A 366 -14.47 6.50 -1.07
C THR A 366 -15.09 5.12 -0.81
N GLY A 367 -15.28 4.31 -1.84
CA GLY A 367 -15.98 3.03 -1.75
C GLY A 367 -17.51 3.15 -1.60
N GLU A 368 -18.05 4.36 -1.37
CA GLU A 368 -19.48 4.61 -1.13
C GLU A 368 -20.38 4.25 -2.31
N ALA A 369 -19.82 4.15 -3.54
CA ALA A 369 -20.58 3.73 -4.72
C ALA A 369 -21.22 2.35 -4.55
N PHE A 370 -20.64 1.48 -3.73
CA PHE A 370 -21.15 0.14 -3.41
C PHE A 370 -21.50 0.00 -1.91
N GLY A 371 -21.80 1.13 -1.25
CA GLY A 371 -22.16 1.18 0.16
C GLY A 371 -21.09 0.62 1.09
N PHE A 372 -21.51 0.06 2.22
CA PHE A 372 -20.62 -0.49 3.26
C PHE A 372 -19.65 -1.56 2.72
N PHE A 373 -20.09 -2.41 1.80
CA PHE A 373 -19.25 -3.44 1.19
C PHE A 373 -18.10 -2.83 0.36
N GLY A 374 -18.40 -1.82 -0.48
CA GLY A 374 -17.38 -1.12 -1.25
C GLY A 374 -16.38 -0.39 -0.37
N GLN A 375 -16.85 0.27 0.69
CA GLN A 375 -16.01 0.93 1.68
C GLN A 375 -15.07 -0.06 2.38
N THR A 376 -15.58 -1.24 2.75
CA THR A 376 -14.77 -2.30 3.38
C THR A 376 -13.66 -2.80 2.45
N ILE A 377 -13.97 -3.07 1.18
CA ILE A 377 -12.97 -3.49 0.18
C ILE A 377 -11.91 -2.40 -0.02
N ALA A 378 -12.31 -1.13 -0.16
CA ALA A 378 -11.39 -0.02 -0.32
C ALA A 378 -10.51 0.19 0.94
N GLY A 379 -11.11 0.04 2.14
CA GLY A 379 -10.39 0.09 3.41
C GLY A 379 -9.36 -1.04 3.57
N LEU A 380 -9.74 -2.27 3.23
CA LEU A 380 -8.82 -3.43 3.24
C LEU A 380 -7.68 -3.26 2.23
N ALA A 381 -7.95 -2.73 1.03
CA ALA A 381 -6.91 -2.44 0.05
C ALA A 381 -5.97 -1.32 0.53
N SER A 382 -6.50 -0.28 1.17
CA SER A 382 -5.70 0.80 1.77
C SER A 382 -4.83 0.28 2.92
N LEU A 383 -5.35 -0.59 3.78
CA LEU A 383 -4.58 -1.29 4.80
C LEU A 383 -3.49 -2.16 4.16
N GLY A 384 -3.80 -2.83 3.05
CA GLY A 384 -2.83 -3.53 2.21
C GLY A 384 -1.72 -2.59 1.73
N GLY A 385 -2.04 -1.36 1.33
CA GLY A 385 -1.09 -0.31 0.98
C GLY A 385 -0.09 0.00 2.10
N CYS A 386 -0.55 0.09 3.35
CA CYS A 386 0.33 0.26 4.52
C CYS A 386 1.33 -0.89 4.67
N PHE A 387 0.86 -2.15 4.53
CA PHE A 387 1.72 -3.33 4.60
C PHE A 387 2.69 -3.42 3.42
N LEU A 388 2.26 -3.01 2.22
CA LEU A 388 3.13 -2.97 1.03
C LEU A 388 4.27 -1.98 1.20
N VAL A 389 4.01 -0.80 1.76
CA VAL A 389 5.06 0.18 2.07
C VAL A 389 6.02 -0.39 3.12
N TRP A 390 5.49 -0.93 4.22
CA TRP A 390 6.33 -1.51 5.27
C TRP A 390 7.23 -2.64 4.76
N THR A 391 6.66 -3.64 4.08
CA THR A 391 7.43 -4.77 3.55
C THR A 391 8.42 -4.34 2.45
N GLY A 392 8.00 -3.38 1.59
CA GLY A 392 8.86 -2.82 0.55
C GLY A 392 10.07 -2.08 1.12
N LEU A 393 9.85 -1.19 2.10
CA LEU A 393 10.93 -0.47 2.78
C LEU A 393 11.85 -1.43 3.58
N ALA A 394 11.29 -2.45 4.24
CA ALA A 394 12.07 -3.45 4.94
C ALA A 394 12.99 -4.25 4.00
N MET A 395 12.50 -4.62 2.81
CA MET A 395 13.31 -5.28 1.77
C MET A 395 14.38 -4.34 1.18
N ALA A 396 14.01 -3.09 0.91
CA ALA A 396 14.93 -2.07 0.41
C ALA A 396 16.06 -1.80 1.42
N TRP A 397 15.72 -1.62 2.70
CA TRP A 397 16.69 -1.42 3.78
C TRP A 397 17.71 -2.55 3.88
N ARG A 398 17.25 -3.81 3.84
CA ARG A 398 18.15 -4.96 3.86
C ARG A 398 19.07 -5.01 2.65
N ARG A 399 18.56 -4.67 1.45
CA ARG A 399 19.34 -4.59 0.22
C ARG A 399 20.43 -3.52 0.30
N PHE A 400 20.09 -2.30 0.77
CA PHE A 400 21.07 -1.21 0.91
C PHE A 400 22.09 -1.48 2.02
N ARG A 401 21.66 -2.09 3.13
CA ARG A 401 22.58 -2.45 4.22
C ARG A 401 23.57 -3.54 3.79
N SER A 402 23.19 -4.46 2.92
CA SER A 402 24.10 -5.46 2.37
C SER A 402 25.13 -4.84 1.42
N TRP A 403 24.77 -3.78 0.70
CA TRP A 403 25.66 -3.10 -0.24
C TRP A 403 26.82 -2.34 0.44
N GLY A 404 26.62 -1.87 1.67
CA GLY A 404 27.64 -1.12 2.46
C GLY A 404 28.55 -1.98 3.32
N ARG A 405 28.29 -3.27 3.47
CA ARG A 405 29.14 -4.15 4.27
C ARG A 405 30.33 -4.62 3.44
N LYS A 406 31.49 -3.99 3.65
CA LYS A 406 32.78 -4.62 3.35
C LYS A 406 32.84 -5.95 4.12
N VAL A 407 33.46 -6.95 3.52
CA VAL A 407 33.68 -8.28 4.07
C VAL A 407 34.10 -8.21 5.56
N GLU A 408 33.16 -8.39 6.47
CA GLU A 408 33.47 -8.58 7.90
C GLU A 408 33.81 -10.04 8.13
N GLU A 409 34.83 -10.28 8.98
CA GLU A 409 35.25 -11.62 9.38
C GLU A 409 34.11 -12.47 9.97
N PRO A 410 34.13 -13.79 9.82
CA PRO A 410 33.05 -14.68 10.13
C PRO A 410 32.61 -14.61 11.59
N SER A 411 31.34 -14.29 11.83
CA SER A 411 30.73 -14.57 13.14
C SER A 411 30.65 -16.08 13.32
N ILE A 412 31.52 -16.62 14.15
CA ILE A 412 31.56 -18.03 14.54
C ILE A 412 30.37 -18.25 15.49
N ILE A 413 29.36 -19.00 15.05
CA ILE A 413 28.35 -19.54 15.98
C ILE A 413 29.05 -20.71 16.69
N GLN A 414 29.60 -20.41 17.85
CA GLN A 414 30.17 -21.45 18.71
C GLN A 414 29.02 -22.33 19.24
N PRO A 415 29.20 -23.66 19.31
CA PRO A 415 28.28 -24.52 20.02
C PRO A 415 28.27 -24.07 21.49
N ALA A 416 27.08 -23.87 22.06
CA ALA A 416 26.93 -23.58 23.49
C ALA A 416 27.52 -24.75 24.28
N LEU A 417 28.74 -24.57 24.77
CA LEU A 417 29.33 -25.47 25.77
C LEU A 417 28.50 -25.32 27.03
N SER A 418 27.56 -26.23 27.24
CA SER A 418 26.84 -26.40 28.50
C SER A 418 27.85 -26.79 29.59
N ASN A 419 28.28 -25.82 30.40
CA ASN A 419 28.90 -26.08 31.69
C ASN A 419 27.82 -26.52 32.68
N ASN A 420 27.39 -27.76 32.58
CA ASN A 420 26.61 -28.39 33.66
C ASN A 420 27.03 -29.85 33.81
N SER A 421 27.93 -30.06 34.79
CA SER A 421 28.10 -31.34 35.43
C SER A 421 26.87 -31.59 36.32
N GLY A 422 25.80 -32.04 35.73
CA GLY A 422 24.58 -32.42 36.41
C GLY A 422 23.88 -33.50 35.62
N SER A 423 23.71 -34.65 36.27
CA SER A 423 22.99 -35.85 35.81
C SER A 423 21.67 -35.48 35.08
N ILE A 424 21.52 -35.94 33.85
CA ILE A 424 20.32 -35.78 33.06
C ILE A 424 19.35 -36.90 33.41
N GLU A 425 18.33 -36.56 34.21
CA GLU A 425 17.07 -37.31 34.23
C GLU A 425 16.28 -36.96 32.97
N ILE A 426 16.08 -37.96 32.13
CA ILE A 426 15.21 -37.88 30.96
C ILE A 426 13.78 -38.10 31.44
N SER A 427 13.01 -37.00 31.61
CA SER A 427 11.55 -37.09 31.71
C SER A 427 10.92 -36.89 30.37
N GLN A 428 10.18 -37.89 29.97
CA GLN A 428 9.33 -37.98 28.80
C GLN A 428 8.27 -36.88 28.79
N SER A 429 8.06 -36.23 27.64
CA SER A 429 6.74 -36.03 27.03
C SER A 429 6.83 -35.10 25.81
N LEU A 430 6.74 -35.65 24.63
CA LEU A 430 6.16 -35.01 23.45
C LEU A 430 5.73 -36.10 22.47
N GLN A 431 4.47 -36.43 22.55
CA GLN A 431 3.77 -37.20 21.53
C GLN A 431 3.72 -36.39 20.25
N LEU A 432 4.23 -36.96 19.17
CA LEU A 432 3.88 -36.60 17.79
C LEU A 432 3.53 -37.89 17.08
N GLU A 433 2.25 -38.03 16.81
CA GLU A 433 1.71 -39.04 15.91
C GLU A 433 2.19 -38.80 14.48
N GLY A 434 2.47 -39.87 13.78
CA GLY A 434 2.35 -39.95 12.33
C GLY A 434 3.59 -40.29 11.53
N GLU A 435 3.72 -41.57 11.32
CA GLU A 435 4.12 -42.31 10.11
C GLU A 435 5.56 -42.79 9.91
N LYS A 436 5.59 -44.08 9.74
CA LYS A 436 6.62 -45.10 9.69
C LYS A 436 7.64 -44.93 8.57
N SER A 437 8.92 -45.10 8.86
CA SER A 437 9.70 -46.23 8.38
C SER A 437 11.10 -46.27 9.04
N PRO A 438 11.64 -47.40 9.39
CA PRO A 438 12.85 -47.51 10.17
C PRO A 438 14.10 -47.70 9.28
N MET A 439 15.13 -46.90 9.55
CA MET A 439 16.48 -47.23 9.12
C MET A 439 17.34 -47.38 10.37
N ASN A 440 17.64 -48.64 10.72
CA ASN A 440 18.60 -49.01 11.75
C ASN A 440 20.00 -48.58 11.33
N VAL A 441 20.63 -47.79 12.17
CA VAL A 441 22.09 -47.57 12.14
C VAL A 441 22.66 -47.94 13.47
N ASP A 442 23.40 -49.04 13.54
CA ASP A 442 24.12 -49.52 14.71
C ASP A 442 25.19 -48.50 15.15
N ILE A 443 25.12 -48.05 16.39
CA ILE A 443 26.13 -47.22 17.01
C ILE A 443 27.02 -48.12 17.86
N LEU A 444 28.30 -48.27 17.48
CA LEU A 444 29.32 -48.86 18.28
C LEU A 444 29.79 -47.88 19.40
N PRO A 445 30.03 -48.35 20.62
CA PRO A 445 30.47 -47.49 21.71
C PRO A 445 31.96 -47.19 21.63
N ALA A 446 32.35 -45.93 21.86
CA ALA A 446 33.73 -45.49 21.98
C ALA A 446 34.26 -45.80 23.40
N GLU A 447 35.38 -46.55 23.45
CA GLU A 447 36.11 -46.88 24.66
C GLU A 447 36.71 -45.66 25.33
N SER A 448 36.55 -45.61 26.65
CA SER A 448 37.18 -44.65 27.57
C SER A 448 38.62 -45.06 27.87
N SER A 449 39.60 -44.28 27.43
CA SER A 449 40.98 -44.40 27.94
C SER A 449 41.26 -43.28 28.95
N GLN A 450 41.50 -43.67 30.19
CA GLN A 450 42.03 -42.87 31.28
C GLN A 450 43.44 -42.36 30.94
N LEU A 451 43.68 -41.06 31.17
CA LEU A 451 45.07 -40.55 31.32
C LEU A 451 45.13 -39.50 32.44
N GLY A 452 46.18 -39.73 33.22
CA GLY A 452 46.40 -39.21 34.52
C GLY A 452 46.63 -37.71 34.69
N HIS A 453 46.54 -37.29 35.92
CA HIS A 453 46.80 -35.95 36.44
C HIS A 453 48.30 -35.53 36.29
N ALA A 454 48.50 -34.35 35.71
CA ALA A 454 49.69 -33.53 35.95
C ALA A 454 49.25 -32.04 35.94
N THR A 455 49.57 -31.41 37.10
CA THR A 455 49.26 -30.01 37.39
C THR A 455 50.37 -29.10 36.86
N ASP A 456 49.98 -28.22 35.88
CA ASP A 456 50.68 -26.97 35.63
C ASP A 456 49.69 -25.91 35.18
N ARG A 457 49.53 -24.85 36.02
CA ARG A 457 48.37 -23.92 35.93
C ARG A 457 48.48 -22.85 34.84
N ASN A 458 49.60 -22.65 34.17
CA ASN A 458 49.78 -21.62 33.14
C ASN A 458 49.98 -22.13 31.71
N GLY A 459 50.31 -23.41 31.52
CA GLY A 459 50.40 -24.04 30.20
C GLY A 459 49.08 -24.65 29.71
N ALA A 460 48.22 -25.06 30.65
CA ALA A 460 46.98 -25.79 30.35
C ALA A 460 45.92 -24.95 29.61
N ASN A 461 45.88 -23.63 29.84
CA ASN A 461 44.90 -22.76 29.13
C ASN A 461 45.31 -22.49 27.67
N ALA A 462 46.59 -22.29 27.40
CA ALA A 462 47.07 -22.08 26.04
C ALA A 462 46.96 -23.35 25.17
N HIS A 463 47.22 -24.54 25.76
CA HIS A 463 47.01 -25.82 25.06
C HIS A 463 45.54 -26.16 24.86
N LYS A 464 44.69 -25.85 25.84
CA LYS A 464 43.24 -26.06 25.74
C LYS A 464 42.60 -25.13 24.71
N ILE A 465 43.03 -23.87 24.63
CA ILE A 465 42.60 -22.92 23.62
C ILE A 465 43.05 -23.40 22.23
N LYS A 466 44.32 -23.76 22.01
CA LYS A 466 44.81 -24.29 20.74
C LYS A 466 44.15 -25.61 20.36
N PHE A 467 43.83 -26.49 21.30
CA PHE A 467 43.14 -27.76 21.02
C PHE A 467 41.66 -27.52 20.61
N VAL A 468 41.00 -26.58 21.29
CA VAL A 468 39.61 -26.17 20.95
C VAL A 468 39.57 -25.46 19.60
N GLU A 469 40.55 -24.59 19.30
CA GLU A 469 40.69 -23.94 18.01
C GLU A 469 40.98 -24.96 16.88
N ALA A 470 41.91 -25.87 17.10
CA ALA A 470 42.24 -26.93 16.15
C ALA A 470 41.04 -27.90 15.91
N TYR A 471 40.28 -28.23 16.97
CA TYR A 471 39.08 -29.05 16.87
C TYR A 471 37.94 -28.31 16.16
N ALA A 472 37.77 -27.01 16.42
CA ALA A 472 36.80 -26.16 15.75
C ALA A 472 37.13 -25.98 14.25
N GLU A 473 38.42 -25.85 13.91
CA GLU A 473 38.88 -25.80 12.52
C GLU A 473 38.72 -27.15 11.81
N GLN A 474 38.95 -28.27 12.48
CA GLN A 474 38.77 -29.60 11.88
C GLN A 474 37.33 -29.97 11.61
N ASN A 475 36.37 -29.46 12.40
CA ASN A 475 34.93 -29.76 12.31
C ASN A 475 34.10 -28.58 11.81
N SER A 476 34.71 -27.64 11.09
CA SER A 476 34.01 -26.48 10.52
C SER A 476 33.35 -26.80 9.19
N VAL A 477 32.08 -26.44 9.07
CA VAL A 477 31.30 -26.52 7.82
C VAL A 477 30.88 -25.10 7.40
N LEU A 478 31.31 -24.71 6.22
CA LEU A 478 30.87 -23.46 5.60
C LEU A 478 29.56 -23.68 4.84
N ILE A 479 28.57 -22.84 5.04
CA ILE A 479 27.32 -22.84 4.28
C ILE A 479 27.27 -21.55 3.48
N LEU A 480 27.39 -21.66 2.16
CA LEU A 480 27.29 -20.54 1.22
C LEU A 480 25.91 -20.52 0.59
N PHE A 481 25.18 -19.42 0.72
CA PHE A 481 23.88 -19.28 0.10
C PHE A 481 23.82 -18.17 -0.95
N GLY A 482 23.03 -18.44 -2.02
CA GLY A 482 22.66 -17.43 -3.03
C GLY A 482 21.13 -17.34 -3.16
N THR A 483 20.53 -16.16 -2.95
CA THR A 483 19.08 -16.04 -2.90
C THR A 483 18.55 -14.69 -3.37
N VAL A 484 17.50 -14.69 -4.19
CA VAL A 484 16.72 -13.49 -4.53
C VAL A 484 15.61 -13.26 -3.49
N THR A 485 14.91 -14.34 -3.10
CA THR A 485 13.67 -14.28 -2.30
C THR A 485 13.90 -14.48 -0.80
N GLY A 486 15.12 -14.83 -0.37
CA GLY A 486 15.46 -15.17 1.01
C GLY A 486 15.22 -16.64 1.40
N ASN A 487 14.72 -17.48 0.47
CA ASN A 487 14.44 -18.88 0.77
C ASN A 487 15.73 -19.70 1.01
N ALA A 488 16.78 -19.49 0.20
CA ALA A 488 18.06 -20.16 0.39
C ALA A 488 18.75 -19.70 1.68
N GLU A 489 18.66 -18.42 2.05
CA GLU A 489 19.14 -17.89 3.31
C GLU A 489 18.45 -18.55 4.51
N SER A 490 17.10 -18.60 4.50
CA SER A 490 16.32 -19.26 5.56
C SER A 490 16.69 -20.75 5.72
N LEU A 491 16.95 -21.43 4.60
CA LEU A 491 17.33 -22.82 4.62
C LEU A 491 18.78 -23.00 5.09
N ALA A 492 19.70 -22.09 4.72
CA ALA A 492 21.07 -22.07 5.18
C ALA A 492 21.15 -21.94 6.72
N GLN A 493 20.37 -21.05 7.30
CA GLN A 493 20.28 -20.88 8.76
C GLN A 493 19.77 -22.15 9.45
N ARG A 494 18.70 -22.77 8.94
CA ARG A 494 18.20 -24.05 9.49
C ARG A 494 19.20 -25.19 9.34
N THR A 495 19.92 -25.24 8.24
CA THR A 495 20.98 -26.23 8.01
C THR A 495 22.10 -26.03 9.01
N ALA A 496 22.48 -24.78 9.30
CA ALA A 496 23.47 -24.45 10.33
C ALA A 496 23.05 -24.92 11.72
N GLU A 497 21.79 -24.71 12.10
CA GLU A 497 21.25 -25.19 13.39
C GLU A 497 21.33 -26.73 13.50
N VAL A 498 21.00 -27.45 12.43
CA VAL A 498 21.07 -28.92 12.40
C VAL A 498 22.50 -29.40 12.53
N ILE A 499 23.43 -28.76 11.81
CA ILE A 499 24.86 -29.08 11.83
C ILE A 499 25.44 -28.80 13.24
N ALA A 500 25.08 -27.66 13.85
CA ALA A 500 25.50 -27.29 15.19
C ALA A 500 25.00 -28.27 16.27
N ARG A 501 23.76 -28.74 16.17
CA ARG A 501 23.21 -29.79 17.07
C ARG A 501 23.94 -31.12 16.96
N ARG A 502 24.66 -31.38 15.89
CA ARG A 502 25.50 -32.57 15.69
C ARG A 502 26.96 -32.37 16.09
N GLY A 503 27.27 -31.23 16.72
CA GLY A 503 28.63 -30.95 17.28
C GLY A 503 29.61 -30.37 16.26
N PHE A 504 29.14 -29.96 15.07
CA PHE A 504 29.99 -29.29 14.08
C PHE A 504 29.85 -27.78 14.19
N ASN A 505 30.93 -27.07 13.89
CA ASN A 505 30.91 -25.60 13.80
C ASN A 505 30.36 -25.17 12.43
N ALA A 506 29.19 -24.52 12.41
CA ALA A 506 28.55 -24.08 11.17
C ALA A 506 28.73 -22.56 10.95
N ARG A 507 29.24 -22.18 9.78
CA ARG A 507 29.40 -20.78 9.36
C ARG A 507 28.51 -20.51 8.15
N VAL A 508 27.57 -19.57 8.26
CA VAL A 508 26.68 -19.18 7.16
C VAL A 508 27.18 -17.89 6.54
N LYS A 509 27.34 -17.86 5.23
CA LYS A 509 27.79 -16.71 4.45
C LYS A 509 26.99 -16.56 3.18
N ASP A 510 26.78 -15.31 2.77
CA ASP A 510 26.20 -14.97 1.47
C ASP A 510 27.29 -15.06 0.39
N MET A 511 26.99 -15.68 -0.74
CA MET A 511 27.88 -15.75 -1.90
C MET A 511 28.29 -14.37 -2.40
N ALA A 512 27.42 -13.36 -2.27
CA ALA A 512 27.73 -11.97 -2.60
C ALA A 512 28.94 -11.38 -1.84
N HIS A 513 29.23 -11.94 -0.66
CA HIS A 513 30.24 -11.43 0.26
C HIS A 513 31.36 -12.45 0.54
N TYR A 514 31.50 -13.46 -0.31
CA TYR A 514 32.51 -14.50 -0.17
C TYR A 514 33.42 -14.55 -1.41
N THR A 515 34.73 -14.63 -1.18
CA THR A 515 35.72 -14.66 -2.27
C THR A 515 36.04 -16.11 -2.64
N VAL A 516 36.23 -16.37 -3.94
CA VAL A 516 36.58 -17.71 -4.44
C VAL A 516 37.96 -18.15 -3.94
N ASP A 517 38.89 -17.20 -3.70
CA ASP A 517 40.21 -17.50 -3.13
C ASP A 517 40.15 -18.04 -1.70
N ALA A 518 39.13 -17.62 -0.92
CA ALA A 518 38.93 -18.15 0.41
C ALA A 518 38.38 -19.58 0.41
N LEU A 519 37.75 -20.01 -0.69
CA LEU A 519 37.14 -21.33 -0.84
C LEU A 519 38.19 -22.46 -0.79
N SER A 520 39.38 -22.24 -1.33
CA SER A 520 40.48 -23.21 -1.33
C SER A 520 41.00 -23.56 0.08
N ARG A 521 40.70 -22.72 1.09
CA ARG A 521 41.08 -22.95 2.49
C ARG A 521 40.05 -23.75 3.28
N GLU A 522 38.86 -23.94 2.69
CA GLU A 522 37.76 -24.63 3.36
C GLU A 522 37.87 -26.15 3.18
N LYS A 523 37.51 -26.89 4.23
CA LYS A 523 37.50 -28.36 4.21
C LYS A 523 36.15 -28.93 3.80
N CYS A 524 35.06 -28.28 4.20
CA CYS A 524 33.72 -28.73 3.93
C CYS A 524 32.80 -27.55 3.64
N VAL A 525 32.12 -27.56 2.50
CA VAL A 525 31.25 -26.48 2.03
C VAL A 525 29.89 -27.02 1.62
N VAL A 526 28.82 -26.37 2.08
CA VAL A 526 27.46 -26.64 1.59
C VAL A 526 26.98 -25.43 0.79
N PHE A 527 26.76 -25.60 -0.48
CA PHE A 527 26.17 -24.58 -1.33
C PHE A 527 24.65 -24.70 -1.30
N ILE A 528 23.95 -23.61 -0.97
CA ILE A 528 22.48 -23.54 -1.01
C ILE A 528 22.09 -22.38 -1.93
N THR A 529 21.73 -22.69 -3.17
CA THR A 529 21.45 -21.66 -4.16
C THR A 529 20.09 -21.85 -4.81
N SER A 530 19.45 -20.74 -5.15
CA SER A 530 18.20 -20.71 -5.90
C SER A 530 18.46 -20.45 -7.38
N THR A 531 17.65 -21.08 -8.23
CA THR A 531 17.62 -20.79 -9.66
C THR A 531 16.49 -19.80 -9.92
N TYR A 532 16.77 -18.73 -10.64
CA TYR A 532 15.84 -17.66 -10.96
C TYR A 532 15.64 -17.55 -12.49
N GLY A 533 14.48 -17.00 -12.91
CA GLY A 533 14.19 -16.77 -14.33
C GLY A 533 14.33 -18.04 -15.19
N ASN A 534 15.06 -17.96 -16.29
CA ASN A 534 15.30 -19.05 -17.24
C ASN A 534 16.53 -19.89 -16.90
N GLY A 535 16.80 -20.12 -15.62
CA GLY A 535 17.96 -20.91 -15.17
C GLY A 535 19.13 -20.07 -14.66
N GLU A 536 18.90 -18.81 -14.38
CA GLU A 536 19.93 -17.85 -13.94
C GLU A 536 20.21 -17.99 -12.44
N PRO A 537 21.45 -17.74 -12.00
CA PRO A 537 21.77 -17.61 -10.59
C PRO A 537 21.16 -16.32 -10.01
N PRO A 538 21.03 -16.20 -8.68
CA PRO A 538 20.73 -14.94 -8.03
C PRO A 538 21.72 -13.84 -8.42
N ASP A 539 21.24 -12.63 -8.72
CA ASP A 539 22.09 -11.51 -9.16
C ASP A 539 23.29 -11.28 -8.22
N ASP A 540 23.06 -11.40 -6.91
CA ASP A 540 24.06 -11.19 -5.88
C ASP A 540 25.12 -12.33 -5.84
N ALA A 541 24.82 -13.52 -6.37
CA ALA A 541 25.71 -14.68 -6.43
C ALA A 541 26.52 -14.77 -7.74
N VAL A 542 26.16 -14.01 -8.78
CA VAL A 542 26.81 -14.06 -10.11
C VAL A 542 28.33 -13.88 -10.03
N PRO A 543 28.88 -12.84 -9.34
CA PRO A 543 30.34 -12.64 -9.31
C PRO A 543 31.09 -13.81 -8.67
N PHE A 544 30.54 -14.43 -7.63
CA PHE A 544 31.11 -15.60 -6.99
C PHE A 544 31.12 -16.81 -7.92
N LEU A 545 29.99 -17.08 -8.56
CA LEU A 545 29.82 -18.21 -9.47
C LEU A 545 30.69 -18.12 -10.72
N GLU A 546 30.78 -16.93 -11.31
CA GLU A 546 31.71 -16.66 -12.41
C GLU A 546 33.17 -16.86 -11.99
N GLY A 547 33.52 -16.41 -10.79
CA GLY A 547 34.85 -16.62 -10.22
C GLY A 547 35.19 -18.10 -9.99
N VAL A 548 34.20 -18.93 -9.58
CA VAL A 548 34.39 -20.38 -9.42
C VAL A 548 34.64 -21.05 -10.79
N VAL A 549 33.88 -20.66 -11.80
CA VAL A 549 34.02 -21.22 -13.17
C VAL A 549 35.35 -20.82 -13.83
N GLN A 550 35.88 -19.64 -13.50
CA GLN A 550 37.15 -19.14 -14.07
C GLN A 550 38.38 -19.73 -13.38
N LYS A 551 38.24 -20.27 -12.15
CA LYS A 551 39.38 -20.93 -11.47
C LYS A 551 39.68 -22.29 -12.04
N ASP A 552 40.98 -22.60 -12.14
CA ASP A 552 41.42 -23.97 -12.46
C ASP A 552 41.02 -24.89 -11.31
N GLY A 553 40.30 -25.99 -11.61
CA GLY A 553 39.86 -26.98 -10.63
C GLY A 553 40.99 -27.58 -9.78
N SER A 554 42.27 -27.38 -10.16
CA SER A 554 43.42 -27.77 -9.36
C SER A 554 43.50 -27.06 -8.00
N ASP A 555 43.04 -25.81 -7.92
CA ASP A 555 43.10 -25.00 -6.70
C ASP A 555 42.05 -25.37 -5.64
N LEU A 556 41.02 -26.11 -6.05
CA LEU A 556 39.94 -26.55 -5.17
C LEU A 556 40.05 -28.04 -4.78
N ARG A 557 41.16 -28.70 -5.12
CA ARG A 557 41.40 -30.09 -4.73
C ARG A 557 41.47 -30.22 -3.21
N GLY A 558 40.61 -31.10 -2.67
CA GLY A 558 40.54 -31.37 -1.22
C GLY A 558 39.38 -30.68 -0.51
N VAL A 559 38.66 -29.75 -1.15
CA VAL A 559 37.43 -29.18 -0.62
C VAL A 559 36.30 -30.20 -0.83
N LYS A 560 35.70 -30.65 0.26
CA LYS A 560 34.50 -31.50 0.21
C LYS A 560 33.29 -30.59 0.10
N PHE A 561 32.45 -30.79 -0.88
CA PHE A 561 31.27 -29.97 -1.04
C PHE A 561 29.99 -30.77 -1.25
N SER A 562 28.87 -30.11 -1.03
CA SER A 562 27.54 -30.61 -1.37
C SER A 562 26.69 -29.43 -1.86
N VAL A 563 25.84 -29.67 -2.84
CA VAL A 563 24.98 -28.64 -3.43
C VAL A 563 23.52 -28.94 -3.12
N LEU A 564 22.84 -27.98 -2.48
CA LEU A 564 21.39 -27.98 -2.31
C LEU A 564 20.77 -26.94 -3.24
N ALA A 565 20.31 -27.41 -4.37
CA ALA A 565 19.72 -26.57 -5.40
C ALA A 565 18.24 -26.35 -5.16
N LEU A 566 17.84 -25.08 -5.08
CA LEU A 566 16.43 -24.68 -5.01
C LEU A 566 15.96 -24.25 -6.39
N GLY A 567 14.84 -24.80 -6.81
CA GLY A 567 14.21 -24.46 -8.08
C GLY A 567 12.74 -24.86 -8.07
N ASN A 568 12.02 -24.41 -9.07
CA ASN A 568 10.66 -24.85 -9.31
C ASN A 568 10.67 -25.85 -10.48
N SER A 569 10.25 -27.08 -10.22
CA SER A 569 10.22 -28.18 -11.20
C SER A 569 9.29 -27.94 -12.42
N THR A 570 8.58 -26.81 -12.42
CA THR A 570 7.74 -26.41 -13.55
C THR A 570 8.51 -25.64 -14.63
N TYR A 571 9.78 -25.28 -14.38
CA TYR A 571 10.65 -24.58 -15.35
C TYR A 571 11.57 -25.57 -16.09
N ASP A 572 11.85 -25.27 -17.35
CA ASP A 572 12.69 -26.11 -18.21
C ASP A 572 14.12 -26.22 -17.66
N HIS A 573 14.61 -25.18 -17.02
CA HIS A 573 15.92 -25.12 -16.39
C HIS A 573 15.86 -25.33 -14.86
N PHE A 574 15.08 -26.33 -14.42
CA PHE A 574 14.93 -26.68 -13.01
C PHE A 574 16.28 -26.90 -12.33
N CYS A 575 16.53 -26.14 -11.24
CA CYS A 575 17.76 -26.19 -10.45
C CYS A 575 19.07 -26.01 -11.24
N LYS A 576 19.05 -25.31 -12.38
CA LYS A 576 20.23 -25.18 -13.26
C LYS A 576 21.43 -24.57 -12.54
N CYS A 577 21.24 -23.49 -11.77
CA CYS A 577 22.32 -22.84 -11.01
C CYS A 577 23.05 -23.82 -10.07
N GLY A 578 22.32 -24.70 -9.39
CA GLY A 578 22.93 -25.72 -8.53
C GLY A 578 23.60 -26.83 -9.32
N ARG A 579 23.06 -27.22 -10.48
CA ARG A 579 23.69 -28.21 -11.37
C ARG A 579 24.95 -27.69 -12.07
N ASP A 580 25.02 -26.38 -12.28
CA ASP A 580 26.23 -25.73 -12.83
C ASP A 580 27.35 -25.62 -11.79
N LEU A 581 27.03 -25.74 -10.49
CA LEU A 581 27.97 -25.78 -9.38
C LEU A 581 28.44 -27.18 -9.00
N ASP A 582 27.65 -28.22 -9.27
CA ASP A 582 27.93 -29.62 -8.96
C ASP A 582 28.76 -30.27 -10.08
#